data_64dafe833d3fe359e68ffe779bc6c1a2
#
_entry.id   64dafe833d3fe359e68ffe779bc6c1a2
#
_cell.length_a   1.000
_cell.length_b   1.000
_cell.length_c   1.000
_cell.angle_alpha   90.00
_cell.angle_beta   90.00
_cell.angle_gamma   90.00
#
_symmetry.space_group_name_H-M   'P 1'
#
loop_
_entity.id
_entity.type
_entity.pdbx_description
1 polymer ?
#
loop_
_entity_poly.entity_id
_entity_poly.type
_entity_poly.pdbx_seq_one_letter_code
_entity_poly.pdbx_strand_id
1 'polypeptide(L)'
;KPRQVIAVAAAHHRFLWIHPFLDGNGRIARLMSHAMLLEIGIGSALWSVSRGLARKSSDYKRLLMAADEPRRNDLDGRGALSHDALIDFCRFFLETCLDQIRYMRECVF
;
A
#
# COMPACT_ATOMS: atom_id res chain seq x y z
N LYS A 1 15.86 -2.20 1.66
CA LYS A 1 14.50 -2.14 2.23
C LYS A 1 13.48 -1.37 1.39
N PRO A 2 13.80 -0.27 0.67
CA PRO A 2 12.80 0.38 -0.18
C PRO A 2 12.17 -0.55 -1.21
N ARG A 3 12.92 -1.46 -1.81
CA ARG A 3 12.40 -2.45 -2.74
C ARG A 3 11.38 -3.38 -2.08
N GLN A 4 11.65 -3.77 -0.85
CA GLN A 4 10.77 -4.67 -0.10
C GLN A 4 9.46 -3.97 0.25
N VAL A 5 9.51 -2.69 0.64
CA VAL A 5 8.31 -1.91 0.93
C VAL A 5 7.49 -1.70 -0.35
N ILE A 6 8.15 -1.42 -1.46
CA ILE A 6 7.48 -1.28 -2.76
C ILE A 6 6.79 -2.59 -3.14
N ALA A 7 7.44 -3.74 -2.91
CA ALA A 7 6.84 -5.05 -3.17
C ALA A 7 5.60 -5.28 -2.31
N VAL A 8 5.62 -4.87 -1.03
CA VAL A 8 4.45 -4.95 -0.14
C VAL A 8 3.31 -4.08 -0.68
N ALA A 9 3.60 -2.85 -1.10
CA ALA A 9 2.60 -1.94 -1.64
C ALA A 9 1.97 -2.50 -2.93
N ALA A 10 2.78 -3.03 -3.84
CA ALA A 10 2.29 -3.64 -5.07
C ALA A 10 1.42 -4.86 -4.77
N ALA A 11 1.84 -5.71 -3.84
CA ALA A 11 1.07 -6.88 -3.41
C ALA A 11 -0.27 -6.45 -2.79
N HIS A 12 -0.28 -5.38 -2.00
CA HIS A 12 -1.49 -4.82 -1.41
C HIS A 12 -2.51 -4.45 -2.49
N HIS A 13 -2.09 -3.71 -3.50
CA HIS A 13 -2.96 -3.34 -4.63
C HIS A 13 -3.43 -4.58 -5.38
N ARG A 14 -2.52 -5.48 -5.73
CA ARG A 14 -2.85 -6.66 -6.54
C ARG A 14 -3.79 -7.61 -5.82
N PHE A 15 -3.64 -7.76 -4.50
CA PHE A 15 -4.55 -8.54 -3.68
C PHE A 15 -5.99 -7.97 -3.77
N LEU A 16 -6.12 -6.67 -3.61
CA LEU A 16 -7.42 -6.01 -3.70
C LEU A 16 -8.02 -6.10 -5.11
N TRP A 17 -7.19 -6.02 -6.13
CA TRP A 17 -7.64 -6.16 -7.51
C TRP A 17 -8.17 -7.56 -7.81
N ILE A 18 -7.48 -8.59 -7.32
CA ILE A 18 -7.92 -9.99 -7.46
C ILE A 18 -9.24 -10.23 -6.73
N HIS A 19 -9.42 -9.58 -5.59
CA HIS A 19 -10.64 -9.62 -4.80
C HIS A 19 -11.09 -11.06 -4.47
N PRO A 20 -10.23 -11.85 -3.77
CA PRO A 20 -10.46 -13.30 -3.60
C PRO A 20 -11.61 -13.66 -2.68
N PHE A 21 -12.09 -12.75 -1.85
CA PHE A 21 -13.18 -13.01 -0.89
C PHE A 21 -14.42 -12.19 -1.23
N LEU A 22 -15.58 -12.64 -0.77
CA LEU A 22 -16.83 -11.89 -0.96
C LEU A 22 -16.84 -10.59 -0.16
N ASP A 23 -16.20 -10.59 1.02
CA ASP A 23 -16.15 -9.45 1.91
C ASP A 23 -14.85 -9.45 2.70
N GLY A 24 -14.47 -8.28 3.21
CA GLY A 24 -13.29 -8.15 4.07
C GLY A 24 -11.96 -8.08 3.35
N ASN A 25 -11.93 -7.94 2.02
CA ASN A 25 -10.68 -7.88 1.27
C ASN A 25 -9.76 -6.75 1.73
N GLY A 26 -10.32 -5.56 2.00
CA GLY A 26 -9.54 -4.43 2.47
C GLY A 26 -8.89 -4.68 3.82
N ARG A 27 -9.62 -5.28 4.76
CA ARG A 27 -9.08 -5.64 6.08
C ARG A 27 -7.96 -6.66 5.97
N ILE A 28 -8.14 -7.66 5.13
CA ILE A 28 -7.13 -8.71 4.92
C ILE A 28 -5.90 -8.13 4.24
N ALA A 29 -6.08 -7.27 3.24
CA ALA A 29 -4.96 -6.61 2.56
C ALA A 29 -4.13 -5.78 3.53
N ARG A 30 -4.78 -5.00 4.40
CA ARG A 30 -4.09 -4.18 5.39
C ARG A 30 -3.36 -5.03 6.44
N LEU A 31 -3.99 -6.10 6.91
CA LEU A 31 -3.37 -7.03 7.87
C LEU A 31 -2.18 -7.75 7.24
N MET A 32 -2.32 -8.23 6.02
CA MET A 32 -1.24 -8.88 5.27
C MET A 32 -0.06 -7.93 5.10
N SER A 33 -0.33 -6.68 4.71
CA SER A 33 0.73 -5.68 4.52
C SER A 33 1.47 -5.40 5.83
N HIS A 34 0.73 -5.30 6.95
CA HIS A 34 1.35 -5.11 8.26
C HIS A 34 2.26 -6.28 8.62
N ALA A 35 1.78 -7.52 8.42
CA ALA A 35 2.58 -8.72 8.69
C ALA A 35 3.83 -8.78 7.83
N MET A 36 3.73 -8.45 6.54
CA MET A 36 4.87 -8.43 5.63
C MET A 36 5.89 -7.36 6.03
N LEU A 37 5.43 -6.18 6.45
CA LEU A 37 6.30 -5.11 6.93
C LEU A 37 7.03 -5.52 8.21
N LEU A 38 6.34 -6.18 9.16
CA LEU A 38 6.98 -6.71 10.37
C LEU A 38 8.08 -7.70 10.04
N GLU A 39 7.84 -8.57 9.06
CA GLU A 39 8.80 -9.60 8.64
C GLU A 39 10.11 -8.98 8.14
N ILE A 40 10.04 -7.82 7.49
CA ILE A 40 11.25 -7.12 6.99
C ILE A 40 11.78 -6.09 7.99
N GLY A 41 11.27 -6.10 9.22
CA GLY A 41 11.78 -5.27 10.29
C GLY A 41 11.20 -3.86 10.35
N ILE A 42 10.06 -3.63 9.71
CA ILE A 42 9.38 -2.33 9.71
C ILE A 42 8.09 -2.43 10.49
N GLY A 43 7.95 -1.58 11.50
CA GLY A 43 6.76 -1.56 12.34
C GLY A 43 6.91 -2.37 13.61
N SER A 44 5.84 -2.45 14.37
CA SER A 44 5.78 -3.16 15.64
C SER A 44 4.32 -3.45 16.00
N ALA A 45 4.11 -4.09 17.16
CA ALA A 45 2.76 -4.29 17.67
C ALA A 45 2.03 -2.98 17.96
N LEU A 46 2.77 -1.89 18.20
CA LEU A 46 2.21 -0.56 18.50
C LEU A 46 1.97 0.27 17.23
N TRP A 47 2.49 -0.15 16.09
CA TRP A 47 2.48 0.61 14.85
C TRP A 47 1.83 -0.21 13.74
N SER A 48 0.99 0.43 12.95
CA SER A 48 0.33 -0.22 11.82
C SER A 48 0.17 0.76 10.65
N VAL A 49 0.49 0.31 9.46
CA VAL A 49 0.25 1.07 8.24
C VAL A 49 -1.25 1.35 8.05
N SER A 50 -2.12 0.49 8.58
CA SER A 50 -3.58 0.67 8.51
C SER A 50 -4.02 2.02 9.08
N ARG A 51 -3.40 2.46 10.17
CA ARG A 51 -3.71 3.75 10.77
C ARG A 51 -3.39 4.91 9.82
N GLY A 52 -2.23 4.85 9.18
CA GLY A 52 -1.82 5.86 8.20
C GLY A 52 -2.75 5.90 6.99
N LEU A 53 -3.12 4.73 6.49
CA LEU A 53 -4.04 4.63 5.36
C LEU A 53 -5.43 5.15 5.73
N ALA A 54 -5.91 4.87 6.95
CA ALA A 54 -7.20 5.36 7.42
C ALA A 54 -7.23 6.89 7.53
N ARG A 55 -6.14 7.51 7.97
CA ARG A 55 -6.04 8.96 8.07
C ARG A 55 -6.01 9.65 6.71
N LYS A 56 -5.60 8.94 5.67
CA LYS A 56 -5.51 9.43 4.29
C LYS A 56 -6.51 8.67 3.38
N SER A 57 -7.67 8.36 3.92
CA SER A 57 -8.64 7.45 3.29
C SER A 57 -9.05 7.88 1.89
N SER A 58 -9.24 9.18 1.63
CA SER A 58 -9.62 9.69 0.30
C SER A 58 -8.50 9.44 -0.72
N ASP A 59 -7.27 9.76 -0.36
CA ASP A 59 -6.11 9.53 -1.23
C ASP A 59 -5.87 8.03 -1.45
N TYR A 60 -6.02 7.24 -0.39
CA TYR A 60 -5.88 5.79 -0.46
C TYR A 60 -6.83 5.18 -1.48
N LYS A 61 -8.12 5.52 -1.38
CA LYS A 61 -9.14 5.01 -2.30
C LYS A 61 -8.91 5.48 -3.73
N ARG A 62 -8.58 6.75 -3.90
CA ARG A 62 -8.34 7.35 -5.23
C ARG A 62 -7.17 6.65 -5.92
N LEU A 63 -6.07 6.46 -5.22
CA LEU A 63 -4.86 5.85 -5.79
C LEU A 63 -5.03 4.36 -6.05
N LEU A 64 -5.78 3.65 -5.20
CA LEU A 64 -6.12 2.25 -5.46
C LEU A 64 -6.96 2.13 -6.75
N MET A 65 -7.97 2.97 -6.90
CA MET A 65 -8.83 2.95 -8.08
C MET A 65 -8.05 3.31 -9.35
N ALA A 66 -7.15 4.29 -9.25
CA ALA A 66 -6.32 4.67 -10.40
C ALA A 66 -5.42 3.50 -10.85
N ALA A 67 -4.90 2.72 -9.92
CA ALA A 67 -4.06 1.56 -10.24
C ALA A 67 -4.86 0.38 -10.81
N ASP A 68 -6.19 0.40 -10.71
CA ASP A 68 -7.07 -0.59 -11.37
C ASP A 68 -7.32 -0.25 -12.83
N GLU A 69 -7.01 0.98 -13.26
CA GLU A 69 -7.26 1.43 -14.63
C GLU A 69 -6.38 0.70 -15.65
N PRO A 70 -6.86 0.54 -16.89
CA PRO A 70 -6.05 -0.08 -17.93
C PRO A 70 -4.79 0.75 -18.24
N ARG A 71 -3.82 0.08 -18.81
CA ARG A 71 -2.61 0.71 -19.31
C ARG A 71 -2.96 1.86 -20.27
N ARG A 72 -2.32 3.02 -20.07
CA ARG A 72 -2.64 4.25 -20.83
C ARG A 72 -2.07 4.22 -22.25
N ASN A 73 -0.88 3.66 -22.42
CA ASN A 73 -0.19 3.60 -23.72
C ASN A 73 0.96 2.58 -23.64
N ASP A 74 1.75 2.46 -24.71
CA ASP A 74 2.85 1.49 -24.78
C ASP A 74 3.99 1.77 -23.80
N LEU A 75 4.08 3.00 -23.26
CA LEU A 75 5.10 3.39 -22.30
C LEU A 75 4.64 3.18 -20.85
N ASP A 76 3.38 2.82 -20.63
CA ASP A 76 2.79 2.61 -19.30
C ASP A 76 2.87 1.14 -18.89
N GLY A 77 4.08 0.59 -18.89
CA GLY A 77 4.32 -0.81 -18.54
C GLY A 77 3.93 -1.79 -19.64
N ARG A 78 3.99 -3.07 -19.33
CA ARG A 78 3.71 -4.15 -20.28
C ARG A 78 2.47 -4.96 -19.93
N GLY A 79 1.92 -4.75 -18.74
CA GLY A 79 0.74 -5.46 -18.28
C GLY A 79 -0.56 -4.84 -18.75
N ALA A 80 -1.67 -5.42 -18.33
CA ALA A 80 -3.00 -4.92 -18.66
C ALA A 80 -3.37 -3.63 -17.92
N LEU A 81 -2.82 -3.45 -16.70
CA LEU A 81 -3.12 -2.31 -15.84
C LEU A 81 -2.04 -1.23 -15.92
N SER A 82 -2.41 0.00 -15.55
CA SER A 82 -1.50 1.13 -15.55
C SER A 82 -0.33 0.95 -14.58
N HIS A 83 0.88 0.90 -15.11
CA HIS A 83 2.10 0.83 -14.32
C HIS A 83 2.39 2.17 -13.63
N ASP A 84 2.14 3.29 -14.31
CA ASP A 84 2.36 4.62 -13.75
C ASP A 84 1.47 4.87 -12.54
N ALA A 85 0.21 4.45 -12.61
CA ALA A 85 -0.70 4.56 -11.48
C ALA A 85 -0.29 3.66 -10.32
N LEU A 86 0.25 2.47 -10.61
CA LEU A 86 0.79 1.59 -9.57
C LEU A 86 1.99 2.22 -8.87
N ILE A 87 2.88 2.88 -9.62
CA ILE A 87 4.02 3.59 -9.05
C ILE A 87 3.52 4.71 -8.11
N ASP A 88 2.50 5.46 -8.51
CA ASP A 88 1.91 6.50 -7.66
C ASP A 88 1.37 5.92 -6.36
N PHE A 89 0.70 4.77 -6.43
CA PHE A 89 0.21 4.09 -5.24
C PHE A 89 1.36 3.62 -4.34
N CYS A 90 2.40 3.03 -4.92
CA CYS A 90 3.58 2.57 -4.16
C CYS A 90 4.27 3.74 -3.46
N ARG A 91 4.39 4.90 -4.14
CA ARG A 91 4.95 6.11 -3.55
C ARG A 91 4.11 6.59 -2.36
N PHE A 92 2.81 6.66 -2.52
CA PHE A 92 1.87 7.00 -1.44
C PHE A 92 2.01 6.06 -0.25
N PHE A 93 2.07 4.76 -0.51
CA PHE A 93 2.21 3.73 0.53
C PHE A 93 3.52 3.93 1.30
N LEU A 94 4.63 4.14 0.59
CA LEU A 94 5.94 4.38 1.19
C LEU A 94 5.93 5.65 2.05
N GLU A 95 5.36 6.74 1.55
CA GLU A 95 5.24 8.00 2.30
C GLU A 95 4.40 7.80 3.55
N THR A 96 3.32 7.04 3.47
CA THR A 96 2.47 6.72 4.61
C THR A 96 3.24 5.94 5.67
N CYS A 97 4.07 4.98 5.27
CA CYS A 97 4.94 4.25 6.20
C CYS A 97 5.90 5.20 6.91
N LEU A 98 6.53 6.11 6.15
CA LEU A 98 7.46 7.08 6.73
C LEU A 98 6.77 8.02 7.72
N ASP A 99 5.57 8.48 7.40
CA ASP A 99 4.79 9.34 8.29
C ASP A 99 4.45 8.63 9.60
N GLN A 100 4.08 7.35 9.54
CA GLN A 100 3.77 6.58 10.74
C GLN A 100 5.01 6.32 11.59
N ILE A 101 6.15 6.09 10.97
CA ILE A 101 7.41 5.93 11.68
C ILE A 101 7.76 7.23 12.42
N ARG A 102 7.63 8.36 11.76
CA ARG A 102 7.85 9.68 12.38
C ARG A 102 6.90 9.93 13.53
N TYR A 103 5.63 9.62 13.34
CA TYR A 103 4.61 9.77 14.38
C TYR A 103 4.98 8.97 15.63
N MET A 104 5.35 7.71 15.47
CA MET A 104 5.75 6.85 16.60
C MET A 104 6.97 7.40 17.31
N ARG A 105 7.97 7.87 16.53
CA ARG A 105 9.20 8.42 17.07
C ARG A 105 8.96 9.68 17.90
N GLU A 106 8.05 10.55 17.46
CA GLU A 106 7.76 11.83 18.12
C GLU A 106 6.80 11.69 19.28
N CYS A 107 5.86 10.75 19.22
CA CYS A 107 4.79 10.64 20.21
C CYS A 107 5.03 9.56 21.27
N VAL A 108 5.82 8.53 20.95
CA VAL A 108 6.04 7.37 21.84
C VAL A 108 7.46 7.35 22.40
N PHE A 109 8.40 7.83 21.62
CA PHE A 109 9.81 7.91 22.00
C PHE A 109 10.24 9.36 22.05
#